data_9ea9be57b16ebdc28650b5d0e7eb77be
#
_entry.id   9ea9be57b16ebdc28650b5d0e7eb77be
#
_cell.length_a   1.000
_cell.length_b   1.000
_cell.length_c   1.000
_cell.angle_alpha   90.00
_cell.angle_beta   90.00
_cell.angle_gamma   90.00
#
_symmetry.space_group_name_H-M   'P 1'
#
loop_
_entity.id
_entity.type
_entity.pdbx_description
1 polymer ?
#
loop_
_entity_poly.entity_id
_entity_poly.type
_entity_poly.pdbx_seq_one_letter_code
_entity_poly.pdbx_strand_id
1 'polypeptide(L)'
;MATINRVVLVGNLTRDPELRATPGGTSLCRLRVACNTSWRNRETGEIDERPNYFDVSVFGASAEACARFLAKGRPVAVDGRLDWHEWSTPEGESRQAVGIVADSVQFLASRTSEEGDGAEVAEAIAF
;
A
#
# COMPACT_ATOMS: atom_id res chain seq x y z
N MET A 1 10.05 -0.50 -27.83
CA MET A 1 8.74 -0.77 -27.22
C MET A 1 8.45 0.25 -26.12
N ALA A 2 7.27 0.87 -26.16
CA ALA A 2 6.88 1.81 -25.12
C ALA A 2 6.20 1.05 -23.98
N THR A 3 6.55 1.41 -22.75
CA THR A 3 6.03 0.74 -21.57
C THR A 3 5.73 1.76 -20.50
N ILE A 4 4.56 1.63 -19.87
CA ILE A 4 4.21 2.41 -18.70
C ILE A 4 3.84 1.42 -17.60
N ASN A 5 4.44 1.60 -16.43
CA ASN A 5 4.13 0.79 -15.26
C ASN A 5 4.14 1.71 -14.05
N ARG A 6 2.95 2.14 -13.65
CA ARG A 6 2.80 3.12 -12.58
C ARG A 6 1.58 2.80 -11.73
N VAL A 7 1.74 2.90 -10.42
CA VAL A 7 0.66 2.69 -9.45
C VAL A 7 0.65 3.86 -8.50
N VAL A 8 -0.52 4.45 -8.30
CA VAL A 8 -0.74 5.48 -7.30
C VAL A 8 -1.99 5.09 -6.53
N LEU A 9 -1.87 4.94 -5.22
CA LEU A 9 -3.02 4.59 -4.41
C LEU A 9 -2.94 5.21 -3.03
N VAL A 10 -4.10 5.39 -2.42
CA VAL A 10 -4.25 5.84 -1.05
C VAL A 10 -5.11 4.81 -0.34
N GLY A 11 -4.67 4.36 0.80
CA GLY A 11 -5.41 3.38 1.57
C GLY A 11 -4.91 3.30 3.00
N ASN A 12 -5.39 2.31 3.73
CA ASN A 12 -5.04 2.13 5.12
C ASN A 12 -4.28 0.82 5.32
N LEU A 13 -3.32 0.83 6.23
CA LEU A 13 -2.60 -0.39 6.57
C LEU A 13 -3.54 -1.36 7.28
N THR A 14 -3.50 -2.62 6.86
CA THR A 14 -4.32 -3.67 7.46
C THR A 14 -3.60 -4.42 8.57
N ARG A 15 -2.29 -4.18 8.69
CA ARG A 15 -1.45 -4.77 9.75
C ARG A 15 -0.25 -3.87 9.97
N ASP A 16 0.48 -4.13 11.05
CA ASP A 16 1.69 -3.36 11.33
C ASP A 16 2.75 -3.60 10.26
N PRO A 17 3.56 -2.59 9.93
CA PRO A 17 4.65 -2.76 8.98
C PRO A 17 5.64 -3.82 9.43
N GLU A 18 6.15 -4.59 8.50
CA GLU A 18 7.10 -5.66 8.78
C GLU A 18 8.45 -5.30 8.20
N LEU A 19 9.40 -4.98 9.04
CA LEU A 19 10.75 -4.60 8.62
C LEU A 19 11.66 -5.83 8.59
N ARG A 20 12.37 -5.99 7.47
CA ARG A 20 13.33 -7.07 7.27
C ARG A 20 14.57 -6.52 6.60
N ALA A 21 15.64 -7.30 6.63
CA ALA A 21 16.83 -7.01 5.85
C ALA A 21 16.89 -7.99 4.68
N THR A 22 17.26 -7.48 3.50
CA THR A 22 17.51 -8.35 2.35
C THR A 22 18.87 -9.02 2.51
N PRO A 23 19.16 -10.10 1.75
CA PRO A 23 20.49 -10.74 1.80
C PRO A 23 21.63 -9.77 1.54
N GLY A 24 21.38 -8.70 0.77
CA GLY A 24 22.40 -7.67 0.54
C GLY A 24 22.52 -6.61 1.62
N GLY A 25 21.74 -6.72 2.70
CA GLY A 25 21.81 -5.79 3.82
C GLY A 25 20.92 -4.55 3.68
N THR A 26 20.12 -4.48 2.64
CA THR A 26 19.19 -3.37 2.43
C THR A 26 17.94 -3.57 3.28
N SER A 27 17.43 -2.50 3.88
CA SER A 27 16.17 -2.55 4.62
C SER A 27 15.00 -2.73 3.67
N LEU A 28 14.09 -3.61 4.04
CA LEU A 28 12.85 -3.86 3.30
C LEU A 28 11.69 -3.83 4.29
N CYS A 29 10.70 -2.99 4.01
CA CYS A 29 9.49 -2.95 4.82
C CYS A 29 8.32 -3.42 3.96
N ARG A 30 7.57 -4.39 4.47
CA ARG A 30 6.37 -4.87 3.80
C ARG A 30 5.14 -4.27 4.43
N LEU A 31 4.29 -3.71 3.57
CA LEU A 31 3.03 -3.12 3.98
C LEU A 31 1.90 -3.87 3.29
N ARG A 32 0.77 -3.97 3.97
CA ARG A 32 -0.45 -4.45 3.33
C ARG A 32 -1.48 -3.34 3.41
N VAL A 33 -1.87 -2.83 2.26
CA VAL A 33 -2.70 -1.64 2.14
C VAL A 33 -4.07 -2.03 1.57
N ALA A 34 -5.13 -1.56 2.23
CA ALA A 34 -6.49 -1.76 1.76
C ALA A 34 -6.99 -0.48 1.10
N CYS A 35 -7.42 -0.61 -0.14
CA CYS A 35 -8.07 0.46 -0.90
C CYS A 35 -9.48 0.00 -1.23
N ASN A 36 -10.47 0.78 -0.89
CA ASN A 36 -11.85 0.41 -1.13
C ASN A 36 -12.32 0.86 -2.50
N THR A 37 -13.00 -0.03 -3.19
CA THR A 37 -13.74 0.31 -4.40
C THR A 37 -15.20 0.46 -4.03
N SER A 38 -15.81 1.57 -4.42
CA SER A 38 -17.21 1.85 -4.14
C SER A 38 -17.99 1.94 -5.43
N TRP A 39 -19.22 1.46 -5.41
CA TRP A 39 -20.12 1.59 -6.54
C TRP A 39 -21.55 1.69 -6.04
N ARG A 40 -22.43 2.25 -6.87
CA ARG A 40 -23.86 2.32 -6.55
C ARG A 40 -24.55 1.07 -7.07
N ASN A 41 -25.22 0.38 -6.18
CA ASN A 41 -26.03 -0.79 -6.55
C ASN A 41 -27.32 -0.30 -7.21
N ARG A 42 -27.52 -0.65 -8.47
CA ARG A 42 -28.69 -0.20 -9.24
C ARG A 42 -30.00 -0.79 -8.76
N GLU A 43 -29.96 -1.94 -8.13
CA GLU A 43 -31.17 -2.59 -7.63
C GLU A 43 -31.65 -2.00 -6.30
N THR A 44 -30.72 -1.71 -5.39
CA THR A 44 -31.07 -1.22 -4.06
C THR A 44 -30.91 0.30 -3.92
N GLY A 45 -30.12 0.92 -4.81
CA GLY A 45 -29.79 2.35 -4.71
C GLY A 45 -28.75 2.66 -3.67
N GLU A 46 -28.28 1.66 -2.95
CA GLU A 46 -27.26 1.82 -1.92
C GLU A 46 -25.86 1.79 -2.51
N ILE A 47 -24.90 2.31 -1.73
CA ILE A 47 -23.50 2.26 -2.11
C ILE A 47 -22.87 1.04 -1.49
N ASP A 48 -22.33 0.18 -2.35
CA ASP A 48 -21.60 -1.01 -1.92
C ASP A 48 -20.12 -0.72 -1.96
N GLU A 49 -19.36 -1.33 -1.08
CA GLU A 49 -17.92 -1.20 -1.02
C GLU A 49 -17.25 -2.56 -0.97
N ARG A 50 -16.07 -2.64 -1.55
CA ARG A 50 -15.23 -3.83 -1.46
C ARG A 50 -13.79 -3.42 -1.22
N PRO A 51 -13.13 -4.01 -0.23
CA PRO A 51 -11.71 -3.74 -0.01
C PRO A 51 -10.87 -4.47 -1.05
N ASN A 52 -9.83 -3.79 -1.49
CA ASN A 52 -8.79 -4.40 -2.32
C ASN A 52 -7.51 -4.35 -1.52
N TYR A 53 -6.85 -5.50 -1.37
CA TYR A 53 -5.64 -5.60 -0.57
C TYR A 53 -4.42 -5.70 -1.46
N PHE A 54 -3.44 -4.87 -1.21
CA PHE A 54 -2.20 -4.86 -1.99
C PHE A 54 -1.00 -4.99 -1.07
N ASP A 55 -0.08 -5.85 -1.49
CA ASP A 55 1.19 -5.98 -0.80
C ASP A 55 2.17 -4.99 -1.41
N VAL A 56 2.77 -4.16 -0.57
CA VAL A 56 3.69 -3.11 -0.98
C VAL A 56 5.03 -3.35 -0.34
N SER A 57 6.08 -3.31 -1.14
CA SER A 57 7.46 -3.42 -0.67
C SER A 57 8.12 -2.04 -0.75
N VAL A 58 8.74 -1.64 0.36
CA VAL A 58 9.44 -0.36 0.47
C VAL A 58 10.88 -0.66 0.84
N PHE A 59 11.83 -0.07 0.14
CA PHE A 59 13.26 -0.33 0.35
C PHE A 59 14.00 0.87 0.91
N GLY A 60 15.12 0.61 1.58
CA GLY A 60 16.06 1.63 2.02
C GLY A 60 15.59 2.46 3.20
N ALA A 61 15.96 3.73 3.20
CA ALA A 61 15.62 4.65 4.28
C ALA A 61 14.11 4.81 4.46
N SER A 62 13.35 4.76 3.36
CA SER A 62 11.89 4.81 3.41
C SER A 62 11.31 3.61 4.14
N ALA A 63 11.93 2.44 4.00
CA ALA A 63 11.49 1.23 4.70
C ALA A 63 11.62 1.41 6.22
N GLU A 64 12.74 1.97 6.66
CA GLU A 64 12.97 2.21 8.08
C GLU A 64 11.99 3.24 8.64
N ALA A 65 11.70 4.28 7.86
CA ALA A 65 10.72 5.29 8.26
C ALA A 65 9.32 4.68 8.38
N CYS A 66 8.93 3.82 7.43
CA CYS A 66 7.63 3.14 7.50
C CYS A 66 7.52 2.28 8.75
N ALA A 67 8.54 1.51 9.07
CA ALA A 67 8.54 0.65 10.24
C ALA A 67 8.47 1.46 11.53
N ARG A 68 9.06 2.65 11.53
CA ARG A 68 9.14 3.48 12.72
C ARG A 68 7.86 4.27 13.00
N PHE A 69 7.24 4.81 11.95
CA PHE A 69 6.14 5.76 12.11
C PHE A 69 4.77 5.22 11.75
N LEU A 70 4.66 4.09 11.09
CA LEU A 70 3.39 3.53 10.69
C LEU A 70 2.95 2.40 11.60
N ALA A 71 1.64 2.18 11.64
CA ALA A 71 1.03 1.10 12.40
C ALA A 71 -0.27 0.69 11.69
N LYS A 72 -0.80 -0.45 12.07
CA LYS A 72 -2.09 -0.92 11.58
C LYS A 72 -3.15 0.19 11.68
N GLY A 73 -3.90 0.40 10.61
CA GLY A 73 -4.95 1.39 10.56
C GLY A 73 -4.52 2.77 10.04
N ARG A 74 -3.22 3.01 9.93
CA ARG A 74 -2.74 4.30 9.44
C ARG A 74 -2.97 4.46 7.95
N PRO A 75 -3.41 5.65 7.50
CA PRO A 75 -3.53 5.92 6.08
C PRO A 75 -2.19 6.27 5.46
N VAL A 76 -1.99 5.81 4.23
CA VAL A 76 -0.76 6.08 3.47
C VAL A 76 -1.11 6.33 2.00
N ALA A 77 -0.27 7.13 1.34
CA ALA A 77 -0.31 7.28 -0.10
C ALA A 77 0.94 6.61 -0.67
N VAL A 78 0.75 5.75 -1.64
CA VAL A 78 1.83 4.99 -2.26
C VAL A 78 1.92 5.35 -3.73
N ASP A 79 3.13 5.63 -4.19
CA ASP A 79 3.45 5.89 -5.57
C ASP A 79 4.56 4.90 -5.94
N GLY A 80 4.30 4.04 -6.90
CA GLY A 80 5.26 3.01 -7.26
C GLY A 80 4.92 2.32 -8.56
N ARG A 81 5.30 1.07 -8.65
CA ARG A 81 5.10 0.25 -9.85
C ARG A 81 4.70 -1.16 -9.46
N LEU A 82 4.10 -1.87 -10.41
CA LEU A 82 3.80 -3.28 -10.24
C LEU A 82 5.06 -4.09 -10.46
N ASP A 83 5.20 -5.14 -9.67
CA ASP A 83 6.33 -6.05 -9.77
C ASP A 83 5.81 -7.48 -9.78
N TRP A 84 6.06 -8.19 -10.87
CA TRP A 84 5.67 -9.58 -11.01
C TRP A 84 6.84 -10.47 -10.63
N HIS A 85 6.59 -11.49 -9.83
CA HIS A 85 7.62 -12.44 -9.48
C HIS A 85 7.07 -13.87 -9.44
N GLU A 86 7.97 -14.82 -9.63
CA GLU A 86 7.64 -16.22 -9.68
C GLU A 86 8.63 -16.99 -8.81
N TRP A 87 8.14 -18.00 -8.15
CA TRP A 87 8.98 -18.88 -7.34
C TRP A 87 8.46 -20.30 -7.41
N SER A 88 9.32 -21.28 -7.04
CA SER A 88 8.94 -22.67 -6.97
C SER A 88 8.75 -23.09 -5.52
N THR A 89 7.72 -23.88 -5.26
CA THR A 89 7.50 -24.44 -3.93
C THR A 89 8.40 -25.67 -3.75
N PRO A 90 8.61 -26.14 -2.49
CA PRO A 90 9.34 -27.38 -2.26
C PRO A 90 8.75 -28.58 -2.97
N GLU A 91 7.46 -28.58 -3.26
CA GLU A 91 6.78 -29.63 -4.01
C GLU A 91 6.98 -29.54 -5.51
N GLY A 92 7.71 -28.52 -5.98
CA GLY A 92 7.98 -28.33 -7.40
C GLY A 92 6.91 -27.57 -8.17
N GLU A 93 5.92 -27.03 -7.47
CA GLU A 93 4.89 -26.20 -8.12
C GLU A 93 5.42 -24.81 -8.38
N SER A 94 5.03 -24.24 -9.51
CA SER A 94 5.36 -22.85 -9.84
C SER A 94 4.25 -21.94 -9.30
N ARG A 95 4.66 -20.87 -8.61
CA ARG A 95 3.75 -19.86 -8.08
C ARG A 95 4.15 -18.49 -8.61
N GLN A 96 3.19 -17.62 -8.75
CA GLN A 96 3.47 -16.26 -9.20
C GLN A 96 2.59 -15.27 -8.44
N ALA A 97 3.08 -14.07 -8.31
CA ALA A 97 2.35 -13.00 -7.65
C ALA A 97 2.73 -11.65 -8.22
N VAL A 98 1.82 -10.70 -8.08
CA VAL A 98 2.07 -9.30 -8.43
C VAL A 98 1.98 -8.49 -7.16
N GLY A 99 3.03 -7.76 -6.86
CA GLY A 99 3.05 -6.82 -5.75
C GLY A 99 3.31 -5.42 -6.26
N ILE A 100 3.47 -4.51 -5.33
CA ILE A 100 3.82 -3.12 -5.63
C ILE A 100 5.17 -2.82 -5.00
N VAL A 101 6.06 -2.22 -5.76
CA VAL A 101 7.31 -1.69 -5.23
C VAL A 101 7.12 -0.18 -5.17
N ALA A 102 7.20 0.38 -3.96
CA ALA A 102 7.00 1.80 -3.75
C ALA A 102 8.24 2.60 -4.08
N ASP A 103 8.08 3.65 -4.86
CA ASP A 103 9.11 4.65 -5.06
C ASP A 103 8.99 5.72 -3.98
N SER A 104 7.78 5.97 -3.52
CA SER A 104 7.49 6.98 -2.52
C SER A 104 6.30 6.56 -1.67
N VAL A 105 6.40 6.76 -0.37
CA VAL A 105 5.30 6.53 0.57
C VAL A 105 5.10 7.81 1.36
N GLN A 106 3.89 8.34 1.35
CA GLN A 106 3.54 9.52 2.12
C GLN A 106 2.69 9.10 3.30
N PHE A 107 3.06 9.57 4.47
CA PHE A 107 2.33 9.28 5.70
C PHE A 107 1.24 10.33 5.87
N LEU A 108 0.01 9.86 5.96
CA LEU A 108 -1.13 10.75 6.09
C LEU A 108 -1.58 10.77 7.55
N ALA A 109 -2.22 11.87 7.95
CA ALA A 109 -2.72 11.99 9.31
C ALA A 109 -3.91 11.07 9.53
N SER A 110 -3.94 10.41 10.68
CA SER A 110 -5.07 9.57 11.06
C SER A 110 -6.27 10.47 11.41
N ARG A 111 -7.46 10.06 10.99
CA ARG A 111 -8.69 10.77 11.31
C ARG A 111 -8.94 10.91 12.81
N THR A 112 -8.47 9.94 13.57
CA THR A 112 -8.70 9.94 15.02
C THR A 112 -7.75 10.82 15.79
N SER A 113 -6.63 11.23 15.20
CA SER A 113 -5.61 12.00 15.91
C SER A 113 -5.91 13.50 15.94
N GLU A 114 -6.31 14.09 14.82
CA GLU A 114 -6.59 15.52 14.76
C GLU A 114 -7.52 15.84 13.59
N GLU A 115 -8.72 16.25 13.91
CA GLU A 115 -9.75 16.51 12.90
C GLU A 115 -9.36 17.58 11.88
N GLY A 116 -8.75 18.66 12.33
CA GLY A 116 -8.36 19.75 11.44
C GLY A 116 -7.27 19.37 10.47
N ASP A 117 -6.23 18.74 10.98
CA ASP A 117 -5.07 18.33 10.17
C ASP A 117 -5.46 17.24 9.19
N GLY A 118 -6.32 16.33 9.62
CA GLY A 118 -6.80 15.27 8.74
C GLY A 118 -7.57 15.82 7.55
N ALA A 119 -8.38 16.84 7.76
CA ALA A 119 -9.13 17.46 6.68
C ALA A 119 -8.23 18.18 5.68
N GLU A 120 -7.21 18.87 6.16
CA GLU A 120 -6.26 19.56 5.29
C GLU A 120 -5.48 18.58 4.43
N VAL A 121 -5.02 17.50 5.02
CA VAL A 121 -4.29 16.48 4.29
C VAL A 121 -5.19 15.83 3.24
N ALA A 122 -6.42 15.54 3.58
CA ALA A 122 -7.38 14.96 2.63
C ALA A 122 -7.63 15.88 1.44
N GLU A 123 -7.74 17.17 1.67
CA GLU A 123 -7.92 18.15 0.59
C GLU A 123 -6.67 18.20 -0.31
N ALA A 124 -5.49 18.17 0.29
CA ALA A 124 -4.25 18.22 -0.46
C ALA A 124 -4.09 17.02 -1.40
N ILE A 125 -4.72 15.90 -1.08
CA ILE A 125 -4.57 14.65 -1.83
C ILE A 125 -5.72 14.41 -2.80
N ALA A 126 -6.87 15.03 -2.58
CA ALA A 126 -8.09 14.75 -3.31
C ALA A 126 -8.17 15.32 -4.73
N PHE A 127 -7.10 15.82 -5.28
CA PHE A 127 -7.12 16.40 -6.64
C PHE A 127 -6.44 15.56 -7.69
#